data_db8f759e210b8a2dc670bfbdef137a25
#
_entry.id   db8f759e210b8a2dc670bfbdef137a25
#
_cell.length_a   1.000
_cell.length_b   1.000
_cell.length_c   1.000
_cell.angle_alpha   90.00
_cell.angle_beta   90.00
_cell.angle_gamma   90.00
#
_symmetry.space_group_name_H-M   'P 1'
#
loop_
_entity.id
_entity.type
_entity.pdbx_description
1 polymer ?
#
loop_
_entity_poly.entity_id
_entity_poly.type
_entity_poly.pdbx_seq_one_letter_code
_entity_poly.pdbx_strand_id
1 'polypeptide(L)'
;AGTMFCRLAKLMPLDKVDYIVVNHTEKDHAGALCQLVERCKPEKIITSTIGKRFMEAQFDTTGWPIEVVKTGDVINIGKRNIHFVETRMLHWPDSMVSYIPEDKLLISNDAFGQNIASSERFSDQYDRCVLEKAIKEYYYNIVLPFSPQVLKTLELVAALKLDIEMIAPDHGLIWRGKDDCKY
;
A
#
# COMPACT_ATOMS: atom_id res chain seq x y z
N ALA A 1 10.01 -1.62 -13.29
CA ALA A 1 8.93 -1.42 -14.28
C ALA A 1 8.66 -2.69 -15.11
N GLY A 2 9.62 -3.25 -15.85
CA GLY A 2 9.40 -4.37 -16.77
C GLY A 2 8.69 -5.57 -16.16
N THR A 3 9.17 -6.06 -15.01
CA THR A 3 8.58 -7.21 -14.31
C THR A 3 7.15 -6.95 -13.88
N MET A 4 6.85 -5.74 -13.39
CA MET A 4 5.49 -5.34 -12.99
C MET A 4 4.54 -5.41 -14.20
N PHE A 5 4.92 -4.84 -15.33
CA PHE A 5 4.09 -4.87 -16.54
C PHE A 5 3.86 -6.30 -17.06
N CYS A 6 4.91 -7.13 -17.06
CA CYS A 6 4.75 -8.55 -17.43
C CYS A 6 3.79 -9.31 -16.51
N ARG A 7 3.76 -8.97 -15.21
CA ARG A 7 2.82 -9.59 -14.25
C ARG A 7 1.40 -9.08 -14.44
N LEU A 8 1.21 -7.76 -14.56
CA LEU A 8 -0.10 -7.16 -14.80
C LEU A 8 -0.73 -7.65 -16.10
N ALA A 9 0.03 -7.69 -17.19
CA ALA A 9 -0.47 -8.13 -18.49
C ALA A 9 -0.92 -9.61 -18.53
N LYS A 10 -0.48 -10.42 -17.56
CA LYS A 10 -0.99 -11.81 -17.39
C LYS A 10 -2.35 -11.87 -16.70
N LEU A 11 -2.71 -10.82 -15.96
CA LEU A 11 -3.96 -10.77 -15.21
C LEU A 11 -5.07 -10.08 -16.03
N MET A 12 -4.71 -8.99 -16.73
CA MET A 12 -5.66 -8.19 -17.51
C MET A 12 -4.93 -7.31 -18.54
N PRO A 13 -5.61 -6.87 -19.61
CA PRO A 13 -5.10 -5.82 -20.49
C PRO A 13 -4.88 -4.53 -19.70
N LEU A 14 -3.76 -3.84 -19.97
CA LEU A 14 -3.38 -2.65 -19.19
C LEU A 14 -4.35 -1.47 -19.38
N ASP A 15 -4.99 -1.38 -20.54
CA ASP A 15 -6.03 -0.39 -20.87
C ASP A 15 -7.37 -0.63 -20.17
N LYS A 16 -7.45 -1.65 -19.33
CA LYS A 16 -8.60 -1.97 -18.45
C LYS A 16 -8.34 -1.63 -16.97
N VAL A 17 -7.25 -0.97 -16.70
CA VAL A 17 -6.97 -0.43 -15.35
C VAL A 17 -7.62 0.94 -15.25
N ASP A 18 -8.74 1.02 -14.58
CA ASP A 18 -9.51 2.27 -14.44
C ASP A 18 -8.91 3.20 -13.37
N TYR A 19 -8.44 2.63 -12.26
CA TYR A 19 -7.90 3.41 -11.13
C TYR A 19 -6.50 2.95 -10.73
N ILE A 20 -5.66 3.91 -10.37
CA ILE A 20 -4.36 3.68 -9.74
C ILE A 20 -4.39 4.33 -8.36
N VAL A 21 -4.16 3.55 -7.31
CA VAL A 21 -4.01 4.07 -5.95
C VAL A 21 -2.51 4.16 -5.62
N VAL A 22 -2.07 5.34 -5.22
CA VAL A 22 -0.69 5.60 -4.81
C VAL A 22 -0.69 5.87 -3.31
N ASN A 23 -0.46 4.84 -2.53
CA ASN A 23 -0.42 4.92 -1.07
C ASN A 23 0.85 5.61 -0.56
N HIS A 24 1.94 5.56 -1.36
CA HIS A 24 3.25 6.11 -1.01
C HIS A 24 4.05 6.42 -2.28
N THR A 25 4.86 7.49 -2.26
CA THR A 25 5.52 8.03 -3.46
C THR A 25 7.03 7.83 -3.46
N GLU A 26 7.60 7.03 -2.55
CA GLU A 26 9.01 6.65 -2.62
C GLU A 26 9.33 5.93 -3.94
N LYS A 27 10.56 6.06 -4.43
CA LYS A 27 10.92 5.64 -5.80
C LYS A 27 10.78 4.15 -6.06
N ASP A 28 10.94 3.30 -5.07
CA ASP A 28 10.76 1.84 -5.19
C ASP A 28 9.28 1.47 -5.39
N HIS A 29 8.34 2.29 -4.92
CA HIS A 29 6.91 2.16 -5.17
C HIS A 29 6.47 2.93 -6.42
N ALA A 30 6.74 4.24 -6.48
CA ALA A 30 6.22 5.14 -7.50
C ALA A 30 7.12 5.29 -8.74
N GLY A 31 8.34 4.74 -8.75
CA GLY A 31 9.30 4.97 -9.84
C GLY A 31 8.87 4.49 -11.24
N ALA A 32 7.85 3.62 -11.31
CA ALA A 32 7.27 3.19 -12.58
C ALA A 32 5.96 3.93 -12.95
N LEU A 33 5.52 4.89 -12.14
CA LEU A 33 4.19 5.50 -12.23
C LEU A 33 3.96 6.19 -13.57
N CYS A 34 4.93 6.95 -14.10
CA CYS A 34 4.80 7.60 -15.42
C CYS A 34 4.48 6.57 -16.52
N GLN A 35 5.24 5.46 -16.56
CA GLN A 35 5.02 4.41 -17.54
C GLN A 35 3.69 3.70 -17.34
N LEU A 36 3.24 3.57 -16.09
CA LEU A 36 1.95 2.95 -15.76
C LEU A 36 0.80 3.84 -16.24
N VAL A 37 0.85 5.14 -15.93
CA VAL A 37 -0.16 6.12 -16.37
C VAL A 37 -0.23 6.18 -17.90
N GLU A 38 0.91 6.24 -18.58
CA GLU A 38 0.97 6.27 -20.05
C GLU A 38 0.31 5.04 -20.68
N ARG A 39 0.55 3.85 -20.11
CA ARG A 39 0.05 2.58 -20.67
C ARG A 39 -1.39 2.27 -20.28
N CYS A 40 -1.77 2.56 -19.05
CA CYS A 40 -3.12 2.26 -18.53
C CYS A 40 -4.13 3.35 -18.91
N LYS A 41 -3.70 4.61 -18.97
CA LYS A 41 -4.57 5.78 -19.18
C LYS A 41 -5.75 5.76 -18.19
N PRO A 42 -5.46 5.70 -16.88
CA PRO A 42 -6.49 5.49 -15.86
C PRO A 42 -7.48 6.64 -15.83
N GLU A 43 -8.71 6.37 -15.42
CA GLU A 43 -9.72 7.41 -15.15
C GLU A 43 -9.33 8.25 -13.94
N LYS A 44 -8.67 7.64 -12.93
CA LYS A 44 -8.23 8.32 -11.71
C LYS A 44 -6.90 7.79 -11.20
N ILE A 45 -6.12 8.72 -10.65
CA ILE A 45 -4.94 8.44 -9.85
C ILE A 45 -5.22 8.96 -8.44
N ILE A 46 -5.38 8.06 -7.48
CA ILE A 46 -5.88 8.37 -6.14
C ILE A 46 -4.69 8.39 -5.18
N THR A 47 -4.55 9.47 -4.42
CA THR A 47 -3.46 9.63 -3.46
C THR A 47 -3.82 10.60 -2.33
N SER A 48 -2.97 10.69 -1.28
CA SER A 48 -3.13 11.69 -0.22
C SER A 48 -2.78 13.10 -0.71
N THR A 49 -3.14 14.12 0.07
CA THR A 49 -2.77 15.52 -0.24
C THR A 49 -1.25 15.70 -0.35
N ILE A 50 -0.50 15.04 0.52
CA ILE A 50 0.97 15.12 0.50
C ILE A 50 1.52 14.28 -0.65
N GLY A 51 0.92 13.10 -0.92
CA GLY A 51 1.27 12.25 -2.05
C GLY A 51 1.16 12.99 -3.38
N LYS A 52 0.08 13.76 -3.58
CA LYS A 52 -0.05 14.63 -4.76
C LYS A 52 1.13 15.60 -4.89
N ARG A 53 1.46 16.32 -3.81
CA ARG A 53 2.59 17.28 -3.82
C ARG A 53 3.92 16.59 -4.13
N PHE A 54 4.13 15.39 -3.62
CA PHE A 54 5.35 14.65 -3.87
C PHE A 54 5.41 14.10 -5.29
N MET A 55 4.27 13.65 -5.84
CA MET A 55 4.20 13.28 -7.27
C MET A 55 4.51 14.47 -8.18
N GLU A 56 3.92 15.64 -7.90
CA GLU A 56 4.18 16.89 -8.65
C GLU A 56 5.65 17.34 -8.57
N ALA A 57 6.34 17.03 -7.47
CA ALA A 57 7.76 17.31 -7.31
C ALA A 57 8.69 16.31 -8.03
N GLN A 58 8.22 15.08 -8.25
CA GLN A 58 9.02 13.98 -8.81
C GLN A 58 8.76 13.77 -10.31
N PHE A 59 7.56 14.08 -10.79
CA PHE A 59 7.09 13.74 -12.13
C PHE A 59 6.43 14.96 -12.79
N ASP A 60 6.44 14.99 -14.12
CA ASP A 60 5.53 15.85 -14.86
C ASP A 60 4.12 15.23 -14.82
N THR A 61 3.28 15.79 -13.97
CA THR A 61 1.91 15.31 -13.74
C THR A 61 0.87 16.08 -14.58
N THR A 62 1.33 16.84 -15.57
CA THR A 62 0.44 17.62 -16.44
C THR A 62 -0.58 16.70 -17.12
N GLY A 63 -1.85 17.00 -16.93
CA GLY A 63 -2.95 16.21 -17.51
C GLY A 63 -3.26 14.89 -16.79
N TRP A 64 -2.59 14.56 -15.69
CA TRP A 64 -2.93 13.36 -14.89
C TRP A 64 -4.24 13.57 -14.13
N PRO A 65 -5.17 12.60 -14.13
CA PRO A 65 -6.44 12.68 -13.43
C PRO A 65 -6.28 12.39 -11.93
N ILE A 66 -5.56 13.25 -11.22
CA ILE A 66 -5.23 13.04 -9.80
C ILE A 66 -6.44 13.44 -8.94
N GLU A 67 -6.92 12.49 -8.17
CA GLU A 67 -7.93 12.66 -7.13
C GLU A 67 -7.28 12.55 -5.74
N VAL A 68 -7.52 13.55 -4.90
CA VAL A 68 -6.96 13.60 -3.54
C VAL A 68 -7.98 13.05 -2.55
N VAL A 69 -7.53 12.13 -1.70
CA VAL A 69 -8.29 11.56 -0.61
C VAL A 69 -7.62 11.80 0.74
N LYS A 70 -8.39 11.66 1.81
CA LYS A 70 -7.96 11.77 3.21
C LYS A 70 -8.59 10.67 4.06
N THR A 71 -8.17 10.57 5.29
CA THR A 71 -8.75 9.63 6.26
C THR A 71 -10.28 9.78 6.33
N GLY A 72 -10.97 8.65 6.13
CA GLY A 72 -12.43 8.54 6.15
C GLY A 72 -13.09 8.66 4.77
N ASP A 73 -12.36 9.07 3.73
CA ASP A 73 -12.90 9.05 2.37
C ASP A 73 -13.07 7.61 1.88
N VAL A 74 -14.07 7.40 1.02
CA VAL A 74 -14.40 6.09 0.45
C VAL A 74 -14.66 6.25 -1.04
N ILE A 75 -14.06 5.37 -1.83
CA ILE A 75 -14.31 5.28 -3.28
C ILE A 75 -14.94 3.94 -3.59
N ASN A 76 -16.10 3.96 -4.24
CA ASN A 76 -16.74 2.75 -4.76
C ASN A 76 -16.13 2.37 -6.12
N ILE A 77 -15.69 1.12 -6.24
CA ILE A 77 -15.13 0.53 -7.46
C ILE A 77 -16.01 -0.60 -8.01
N GLY A 78 -17.32 -0.43 -7.92
CA GLY A 78 -18.32 -1.40 -8.36
C GLY A 78 -18.75 -2.34 -7.22
N LYS A 79 -18.17 -3.52 -7.13
CA LYS A 79 -18.55 -4.52 -6.10
C LYS A 79 -17.82 -4.32 -4.76
N ARG A 80 -16.93 -3.36 -4.65
CA ARG A 80 -16.08 -3.10 -3.49
C ARG A 80 -15.99 -1.62 -3.19
N ASN A 81 -15.66 -1.31 -1.94
CA ASN A 81 -15.35 0.03 -1.49
C ASN A 81 -13.88 0.07 -1.04
N ILE A 82 -13.19 1.14 -1.38
CA ILE A 82 -11.85 1.40 -0.87
C ILE A 82 -11.95 2.52 0.17
N HIS A 83 -11.59 2.22 1.40
CA HIS A 83 -11.49 3.18 2.50
C HIS A 83 -10.05 3.63 2.64
N PHE A 84 -9.82 4.92 2.86
CA PHE A 84 -8.49 5.49 2.97
C PHE A 84 -8.20 5.95 4.39
N VAL A 85 -6.96 5.68 4.85
CA VAL A 85 -6.46 6.14 6.15
C VAL A 85 -5.04 6.67 5.96
N GLU A 86 -4.84 7.97 6.19
CA GLU A 86 -3.51 8.57 6.17
C GLU A 86 -2.72 8.09 7.39
N THR A 87 -1.57 7.49 7.13
CA THR A 87 -0.63 6.98 8.15
C THR A 87 0.66 7.80 8.14
N ARG A 88 0.50 9.12 8.17
CA ARG A 88 1.59 10.10 8.01
C ARG A 88 2.78 9.78 8.90
N MET A 89 3.98 9.83 8.31
CA MET A 89 5.25 9.47 8.94
C MET A 89 5.41 7.98 9.27
N LEU A 90 4.65 7.10 8.62
CA LEU A 90 4.86 5.66 8.64
C LEU A 90 5.14 5.14 7.22
N HIS A 91 6.37 5.33 6.68
CA HIS A 91 7.44 6.08 7.37
C HIS A 91 7.68 7.46 6.74
N TRP A 92 6.98 7.82 5.68
CA TRP A 92 7.04 9.13 5.01
C TRP A 92 5.80 9.98 5.30
N PRO A 93 5.89 11.32 5.06
CA PRO A 93 4.76 12.23 5.30
C PRO A 93 3.51 11.94 4.47
N ASP A 94 3.67 11.34 3.29
CA ASP A 94 2.60 11.02 2.34
C ASP A 94 1.96 9.65 2.56
N SER A 95 2.53 8.82 3.45
CA SER A 95 2.06 7.44 3.69
C SER A 95 0.58 7.37 4.00
N MET A 96 -0.08 6.44 3.34
CA MET A 96 -1.50 6.15 3.44
C MET A 96 -1.72 4.64 3.30
N VAL A 97 -2.76 4.11 3.88
CA VAL A 97 -3.20 2.74 3.67
C VAL A 97 -4.59 2.71 3.05
N SER A 98 -4.88 1.65 2.33
CA SER A 98 -6.17 1.40 1.69
C SER A 98 -6.78 0.12 2.26
N TYR A 99 -8.05 0.19 2.67
CA TYR A 99 -8.78 -0.95 3.22
C TYR A 99 -10.00 -1.29 2.37
N ILE A 100 -10.16 -2.57 2.07
CA ILE A 100 -11.28 -3.12 1.30
C ILE A 100 -12.08 -4.04 2.23
N PRO A 101 -13.22 -3.55 2.81
CA PRO A 101 -13.97 -4.30 3.81
C PRO A 101 -14.56 -5.60 3.27
N GLU A 102 -14.98 -5.62 2.01
CA GLU A 102 -15.57 -6.82 1.39
C GLU A 102 -14.59 -8.00 1.29
N ASP A 103 -13.31 -7.68 1.18
CA ASP A 103 -12.22 -8.68 1.14
C ASP A 103 -11.47 -8.77 2.47
N LYS A 104 -11.82 -7.93 3.47
CA LYS A 104 -11.11 -7.77 4.75
C LYS A 104 -9.61 -7.54 4.55
N LEU A 105 -9.28 -6.83 3.48
CA LEU A 105 -7.91 -6.63 2.99
C LEU A 105 -7.43 -5.22 3.33
N LEU A 106 -6.30 -5.14 4.04
CA LEU A 106 -5.52 -3.93 4.23
C LEU A 106 -4.33 -3.93 3.28
N ILE A 107 -4.23 -2.93 2.41
CA ILE A 107 -3.05 -2.63 1.59
C ILE A 107 -2.27 -1.58 2.35
N SER A 108 -1.16 -1.99 2.96
CA SER A 108 -0.53 -1.26 4.06
C SER A 108 0.71 -0.44 3.68
N ASN A 109 1.04 -0.36 2.41
CA ASN A 109 2.32 0.15 1.89
C ASN A 109 3.51 -0.49 2.66
N ASP A 110 4.45 0.29 3.19
CA ASP A 110 5.63 -0.23 3.92
C ASP A 110 5.30 -0.84 5.28
N ALA A 111 4.18 -0.44 5.88
CA ALA A 111 3.82 -0.99 7.19
C ALA A 111 3.61 -2.50 7.11
N PHE A 112 4.14 -3.22 8.11
CA PHE A 112 4.16 -4.68 8.18
C PHE A 112 5.06 -5.38 7.14
N GLY A 113 5.92 -4.61 6.46
CA GLY A 113 6.87 -5.09 5.47
C GLY A 113 8.00 -5.93 6.05
N GLN A 114 8.67 -6.68 5.15
CA GLN A 114 9.87 -7.46 5.46
C GLN A 114 10.76 -7.53 4.21
N ASN A 115 12.08 -7.47 4.42
CA ASN A 115 13.04 -7.66 3.32
C ASN A 115 13.35 -9.14 3.17
N ILE A 116 12.49 -9.86 2.45
CA ILE A 116 12.62 -11.29 2.17
C ILE A 116 12.54 -11.54 0.66
N ALA A 117 13.49 -12.32 0.15
CA ALA A 117 13.42 -12.89 -1.19
C ALA A 117 12.85 -14.32 -1.07
N SER A 118 11.65 -14.55 -1.61
CA SER A 118 10.95 -15.83 -1.53
C SER A 118 10.16 -16.12 -2.81
N SER A 119 9.93 -17.41 -3.08
CA SER A 119 8.95 -17.89 -4.06
C SER A 119 7.54 -17.90 -3.48
N GLU A 120 7.41 -18.01 -2.18
CA GLU A 120 6.17 -17.96 -1.42
C GLU A 120 5.59 -16.55 -1.46
N ARG A 121 4.28 -16.45 -1.35
CA ARG A 121 3.57 -15.17 -1.37
C ARG A 121 2.96 -14.81 -0.03
N PHE A 122 2.70 -15.81 0.81
CA PHE A 122 1.97 -15.64 2.07
C PHE A 122 2.82 -16.05 3.26
N SER A 123 2.63 -15.37 4.38
CA SER A 123 3.36 -15.55 5.64
C SER A 123 3.27 -16.98 6.19
N ASP A 124 2.12 -17.61 6.06
CA ASP A 124 1.86 -18.99 6.52
C ASP A 124 2.54 -20.09 5.69
N GLN A 125 3.15 -19.71 4.56
CA GLN A 125 3.91 -20.60 3.68
C GLN A 125 5.41 -20.54 3.94
N TYR A 126 5.86 -19.71 4.88
CA TYR A 126 7.27 -19.43 5.11
C TYR A 126 7.70 -19.81 6.53
N ASP A 127 9.01 -20.06 6.74
CA ASP A 127 9.55 -20.35 8.07
C ASP A 127 9.31 -19.18 9.03
N ARG A 128 8.57 -19.46 10.11
CA ARG A 128 8.16 -18.45 11.07
C ARG A 128 9.31 -17.75 11.78
N CYS A 129 10.36 -18.51 12.14
CA CYS A 129 11.51 -17.94 12.84
C CYS A 129 12.29 -16.97 11.95
N VAL A 130 12.45 -17.33 10.67
CA VAL A 130 13.12 -16.47 9.68
C VAL A 130 12.28 -15.22 9.43
N LEU A 131 10.96 -15.39 9.27
CA LEU A 131 10.02 -14.28 9.05
C LEU A 131 10.03 -13.29 10.21
N GLU A 132 9.94 -13.77 11.46
CA GLU A 132 9.95 -12.92 12.65
C GLU A 132 11.26 -12.12 12.79
N LYS A 133 12.38 -12.71 12.42
CA LYS A 133 13.66 -11.99 12.40
C LYS A 133 13.63 -10.87 11.37
N ALA A 134 13.18 -11.15 10.15
CA ALA A 134 13.13 -10.17 9.07
C ALA A 134 12.17 -9.01 9.38
N ILE A 135 11.03 -9.29 10.03
CA ILE A 135 10.09 -8.25 10.49
C ILE A 135 10.75 -7.33 11.51
N LYS A 136 11.42 -7.90 12.50
CA LYS A 136 12.13 -7.11 13.53
C LYS A 136 13.21 -6.24 12.90
N GLU A 137 14.00 -6.79 11.98
CA GLU A 137 15.03 -6.04 11.26
C GLU A 137 14.43 -4.91 10.44
N TYR A 138 13.33 -5.17 9.71
CA TYR A 138 12.62 -4.14 8.94
C TYR A 138 12.06 -3.05 9.86
N TYR A 139 11.34 -3.42 10.92
CA TYR A 139 10.77 -2.49 11.88
C TYR A 139 11.83 -1.60 12.53
N TYR A 140 12.93 -2.18 13.02
CA TYR A 140 13.99 -1.43 13.68
C TYR A 140 14.68 -0.43 12.77
N ASN A 141 14.84 -0.76 11.50
CA ASN A 141 15.55 0.10 10.55
C ASN A 141 14.65 1.15 9.90
N ILE A 142 13.39 0.85 9.67
CA ILE A 142 12.49 1.69 8.85
C ILE A 142 11.48 2.45 9.72
N VAL A 143 10.88 1.78 10.70
CA VAL A 143 9.68 2.28 11.40
C VAL A 143 9.97 2.78 12.82
N LEU A 144 10.91 2.15 13.53
CA LEU A 144 11.21 2.46 14.94
C LEU A 144 11.50 3.94 15.23
N PRO A 145 12.19 4.71 14.35
CA PRO A 145 12.41 6.15 14.58
C PRO A 145 11.11 6.96 14.70
N PHE A 146 10.00 6.42 14.21
CA PHE A 146 8.68 7.04 14.20
C PHE A 146 7.71 6.42 15.23
N SER A 147 8.21 5.80 16.29
CA SER A 147 7.40 5.10 17.31
C SER A 147 6.21 5.90 17.86
N PRO A 148 6.31 7.22 18.12
CA PRO A 148 5.14 8.01 18.54
C PRO A 148 4.03 8.03 17.49
N GLN A 149 4.39 8.04 16.20
CA GLN A 149 3.45 8.00 15.10
C GLN A 149 2.83 6.60 14.94
N VAL A 150 3.63 5.56 15.17
CA VAL A 150 3.13 4.17 15.21
C VAL A 150 2.02 4.03 16.23
N LEU A 151 2.25 4.48 17.48
CA LEU A 151 1.23 4.40 18.54
C LEU A 151 -0.07 5.13 18.16
N LYS A 152 0.04 6.36 17.67
CA LYS A 152 -1.13 7.13 17.21
C LYS A 152 -1.89 6.44 16.08
N THR A 153 -1.17 5.82 15.15
CA THR A 153 -1.80 5.11 14.02
C THR A 153 -2.47 3.83 14.48
N LEU A 154 -1.86 3.10 15.42
CA LEU A 154 -2.50 1.91 16.02
C LEU A 154 -3.78 2.28 16.77
N GLU A 155 -3.78 3.37 17.54
CA GLU A 155 -4.98 3.89 18.21
C GLU A 155 -6.06 4.27 17.20
N LEU A 156 -5.70 4.95 16.10
CA LEU A 156 -6.63 5.30 15.03
C LEU A 156 -7.23 4.05 14.37
N VAL A 157 -6.41 3.10 13.98
CA VAL A 157 -6.86 1.85 13.32
C VAL A 157 -7.75 1.04 14.27
N ALA A 158 -7.39 0.97 15.56
CA ALA A 158 -8.21 0.31 16.57
C ALA A 158 -9.60 0.98 16.73
N ALA A 159 -9.64 2.32 16.72
CA ALA A 159 -10.88 3.08 16.78
C ALA A 159 -11.79 2.84 15.56
N LEU A 160 -11.22 2.59 14.39
CA LEU A 160 -11.95 2.29 13.16
C LEU A 160 -12.56 0.87 13.17
N LYS A 161 -12.15 0.00 14.09
CA LYS A 161 -12.65 -1.39 14.25
C LYS A 161 -12.67 -2.18 12.94
N LEU A 162 -11.61 -2.07 12.17
CA LEU A 162 -11.48 -2.77 10.89
C LEU A 162 -11.40 -4.28 11.12
N ASP A 163 -12.24 -5.06 10.42
CA ASP A 163 -12.16 -6.54 10.42
C ASP A 163 -11.14 -6.99 9.36
N ILE A 164 -9.86 -7.07 9.78
CA ILE A 164 -8.74 -7.40 8.88
C ILE A 164 -8.43 -8.89 8.97
N GLU A 165 -8.41 -9.56 7.81
CA GLU A 165 -8.00 -10.97 7.65
C GLU A 165 -6.81 -11.13 6.70
N MET A 166 -6.44 -10.05 5.99
CA MET A 166 -5.30 -10.03 5.09
C MET A 166 -4.62 -8.66 5.12
N ILE A 167 -3.28 -8.66 5.21
CA ILE A 167 -2.47 -7.43 5.08
C ILE A 167 -1.49 -7.64 3.92
N ALA A 168 -1.57 -6.78 2.91
CA ALA A 168 -0.69 -6.77 1.76
C ALA A 168 0.29 -5.59 1.86
N PRO A 169 1.51 -5.81 2.37
CA PRO A 169 2.56 -4.81 2.36
C PRO A 169 3.23 -4.72 0.99
N ASP A 170 3.93 -3.65 0.74
CA ASP A 170 4.67 -3.44 -0.50
C ASP A 170 6.00 -4.23 -0.54
N HIS A 171 6.52 -4.62 0.63
CA HIS A 171 7.73 -5.42 0.78
C HIS A 171 7.46 -6.76 1.48
N GLY A 172 7.92 -7.85 0.88
CA GLY A 172 7.89 -9.19 1.46
C GLY A 172 6.60 -9.95 1.24
N LEU A 173 6.17 -10.70 2.25
CA LEU A 173 5.06 -11.64 2.19
C LEU A 173 3.75 -10.99 2.62
N ILE A 174 2.66 -11.45 2.04
CA ILE A 174 1.30 -11.07 2.43
C ILE A 174 0.89 -11.85 3.68
N TRP A 175 0.44 -11.13 4.71
CA TRP A 175 -0.14 -11.72 5.90
C TRP A 175 -1.56 -12.17 5.63
N ARG A 176 -1.92 -13.37 6.07
CA ARG A 176 -3.31 -13.85 5.97
C ARG A 176 -3.69 -14.71 7.17
N GLY A 177 -4.99 -14.64 7.50
CA GLY A 177 -5.56 -15.27 8.67
C GLY A 177 -5.64 -14.33 9.87
N LYS A 178 -6.71 -14.48 10.66
CA LYS A 178 -6.97 -13.58 11.81
C LYS A 178 -5.85 -13.56 12.85
N ASP A 179 -5.18 -14.69 13.04
CA ASP A 179 -4.13 -14.79 14.05
C ASP A 179 -2.84 -14.09 13.59
N ASP A 180 -2.49 -14.22 12.32
CA ASP A 180 -1.33 -13.54 11.74
C ASP A 180 -1.53 -12.03 11.61
N CYS A 181 -2.76 -11.57 11.36
CA CYS A 181 -3.08 -10.14 11.25
C CYS A 181 -3.26 -9.43 12.61
N LYS A 182 -3.21 -10.15 13.73
CA LYS A 182 -3.25 -9.58 15.10
C LYS A 182 -1.86 -9.38 15.72
N TYR A 183 -0.83 -9.83 15.05
CA TYR A 183 0.54 -9.79 15.52
C TYR A 183 1.15 -8.43 15.26
#